data_33e67d7a2158dfa0bc78dcd96f474025
#
_entry.id   33e67d7a2158dfa0bc78dcd96f474025
#
_cell.length_a   1.000
_cell.length_b   1.000
_cell.length_c   1.000
_cell.angle_alpha   90.00
_cell.angle_beta   90.00
_cell.angle_gamma   90.00
#
_symmetry.space_group_name_H-M   'P 1'
#
loop_
_entity.id
_entity.type
_entity.pdbx_description
1 polymer ?
#
loop_
_entity_poly.entity_id
_entity_poly.type
_entity_poly.pdbx_seq_one_letter_code
_entity_poly.pdbx_strand_id
1 'polypeptide(L)'
;VKDYSPAVASTLDFQTSTWDAVQQGMRQVVTNSSTKRVFDGLDVHVAGKTGTAQESQKRGNHAFFISFAPYENPEISVTVSIPNGYSSSNAAMVAKHVYRYFYGYASLDDILNSGALDASNERINGD
;
A
#
# COMPACT_ATOMS: atom_id res chain seq x y z
N VAL A 1 -8.53 -28.51 -4.75
CA VAL A 1 -8.45 -27.06 -4.92
C VAL A 1 -9.74 -26.64 -5.57
N LYS A 2 -10.49 -25.72 -4.94
CA LYS A 2 -11.73 -25.20 -5.51
C LYS A 2 -11.38 -24.11 -6.51
N ASP A 3 -11.72 -24.35 -7.76
CA ASP A 3 -11.46 -23.40 -8.84
C ASP A 3 -12.56 -22.32 -8.83
N TYR A 4 -12.16 -21.05 -8.71
CA TYR A 4 -13.10 -19.94 -8.74
C TYR A 4 -12.93 -19.17 -10.05
N SER A 5 -13.92 -19.26 -10.90
CA SER A 5 -13.99 -18.39 -12.08
C SER A 5 -14.36 -16.97 -11.65
N PRO A 6 -13.67 -15.94 -12.16
CA PRO A 6 -14.05 -14.55 -11.91
C PRO A 6 -15.49 -14.28 -12.37
N ALA A 7 -16.29 -13.68 -11.49
CA ALA A 7 -17.65 -13.25 -11.82
C ALA A 7 -17.85 -11.80 -11.39
N VAL A 8 -18.45 -10.99 -12.28
CA VAL A 8 -18.82 -9.60 -11.95
C VAL A 8 -20.03 -9.64 -11.02
N ALA A 9 -19.84 -9.23 -9.76
CA ALA A 9 -20.93 -9.18 -8.79
C ALA A 9 -21.83 -7.94 -9.00
N SER A 10 -21.24 -6.82 -9.38
CA SER A 10 -21.96 -5.58 -9.71
C SER A 10 -21.08 -4.65 -10.53
N THR A 11 -21.69 -3.77 -11.29
CA THR A 11 -21.03 -2.69 -12.01
C THR A 11 -21.41 -1.37 -11.36
N LEU A 12 -20.40 -0.53 -11.07
CA LEU A 12 -20.61 0.81 -10.52
C LEU A 12 -20.61 1.82 -11.67
N ASP A 13 -21.71 2.53 -11.83
CA ASP A 13 -21.88 3.56 -12.86
C ASP A 13 -21.71 4.95 -12.20
N PHE A 14 -20.46 5.35 -11.99
CA PHE A 14 -20.11 6.68 -11.53
C PHE A 14 -19.60 7.54 -12.69
N GLN A 15 -19.78 8.85 -12.56
CA GLN A 15 -19.20 9.81 -13.50
C GLN A 15 -17.66 9.70 -13.45
N THR A 16 -17.03 9.91 -14.61
CA THR A 16 -15.56 9.91 -14.73
C THR A 16 -14.88 10.84 -13.73
N SER A 17 -15.47 12.04 -13.52
CA SER A 17 -14.96 13.01 -12.54
C SER A 17 -14.92 12.48 -11.10
N THR A 18 -15.82 11.56 -10.73
CA THR A 18 -15.82 10.93 -9.41
C THR A 18 -14.63 9.97 -9.30
N TRP A 19 -14.38 9.16 -10.33
CA TRP A 19 -13.23 8.27 -10.40
C TRP A 19 -11.93 9.05 -10.36
N ASP A 20 -11.82 10.12 -11.16
CA ASP A 20 -10.64 10.98 -11.21
C ASP A 20 -10.35 11.60 -9.84
N ALA A 21 -11.37 12.09 -9.15
CA ALA A 21 -11.21 12.68 -7.82
C ALA A 21 -10.71 11.66 -6.79
N VAL A 22 -11.24 10.42 -6.80
CA VAL A 22 -10.79 9.35 -5.89
C VAL A 22 -9.35 8.96 -6.20
N GLN A 23 -9.02 8.73 -7.46
CA GLN A 23 -7.66 8.35 -7.88
C GLN A 23 -6.65 9.45 -7.57
N GLN A 24 -7.00 10.71 -7.81
CA GLN A 24 -6.18 11.86 -7.46
C GLN A 24 -5.97 11.95 -5.94
N GLY A 25 -7.01 11.74 -5.15
CA GLY A 25 -6.91 11.67 -3.69
C GLY A 25 -5.96 10.57 -3.22
N MET A 26 -6.04 9.38 -3.83
CA MET A 26 -5.10 8.28 -3.55
C MET A 26 -3.67 8.62 -3.95
N ARG A 27 -3.47 9.35 -5.07
CA ARG A 27 -2.14 9.83 -5.46
C ARG A 27 -1.58 10.82 -4.45
N GLN A 28 -2.40 11.73 -3.94
CA GLN A 28 -2.00 12.73 -2.94
C GLN A 28 -1.58 12.09 -1.61
N VAL A 29 -2.16 10.96 -1.21
CA VAL A 29 -1.69 10.21 -0.03
C VAL A 29 -0.21 9.84 -0.18
N VAL A 30 0.21 9.42 -1.36
CA VAL A 30 1.60 9.01 -1.61
C VAL A 30 2.54 10.21 -1.83
N THR A 31 2.03 11.34 -2.32
CA THR A 31 2.87 12.51 -2.65
C THR A 31 2.94 13.58 -1.57
N ASN A 32 1.90 13.70 -0.73
CA ASN A 32 1.73 14.86 0.17
C ASN A 32 1.57 14.49 1.65
N SER A 33 1.48 13.19 2.00
CA SER A 33 1.34 12.75 3.40
C SER A 33 2.65 12.18 3.96
N SER A 34 2.62 11.67 5.18
CA SER A 34 3.73 10.94 5.82
C SER A 34 4.21 9.75 4.97
N THR A 35 3.32 9.17 4.17
CA THR A 35 3.61 8.05 3.24
C THR A 35 4.59 8.45 2.12
N LYS A 36 4.73 9.76 1.82
CA LYS A 36 5.68 10.24 0.81
C LYS A 36 7.09 9.69 1.04
N ARG A 37 7.57 9.73 2.29
CA ARG A 37 8.92 9.25 2.63
C ARG A 37 9.11 7.76 2.31
N VAL A 38 8.04 6.97 2.43
CA VAL A 38 8.11 5.54 2.11
C VAL A 38 8.38 5.34 0.62
N PHE A 39 7.76 6.12 -0.26
CA PHE A 39 7.86 5.96 -1.71
C PHE A 39 8.93 6.83 -2.37
N ASP A 40 9.67 7.62 -1.60
CA ASP A 40 10.81 8.38 -2.12
C ASP A 40 11.81 7.45 -2.82
N GLY A 41 12.27 7.87 -4.02
CA GLY A 41 13.20 7.10 -4.85
C GLY A 41 12.59 5.92 -5.59
N LEU A 42 11.26 5.79 -5.63
CA LEU A 42 10.57 4.84 -6.50
C LEU A 42 10.15 5.53 -7.80
N ASP A 43 10.65 5.06 -8.94
CA ASP A 43 10.42 5.70 -10.24
C ASP A 43 8.97 5.55 -10.73
N VAL A 44 8.27 4.46 -10.34
CA VAL A 44 6.88 4.28 -10.70
C VAL A 44 5.95 5.11 -9.80
N HIS A 45 4.98 5.78 -10.41
CA HIS A 45 3.99 6.56 -9.70
C HIS A 45 2.92 5.66 -9.05
N VAL A 46 2.94 5.59 -7.73
CA VAL A 46 1.97 4.82 -6.93
C VAL A 46 0.84 5.74 -6.46
N ALA A 47 -0.38 5.26 -6.49
CA ALA A 47 -1.52 5.83 -5.79
C ALA A 47 -2.02 4.85 -4.74
N GLY A 48 -2.41 5.31 -3.54
CA GLY A 48 -2.82 4.39 -2.49
C GLY A 48 -3.58 5.07 -1.35
N LYS A 49 -4.08 4.24 -0.43
CA LYS A 49 -4.79 4.68 0.78
C LYS A 49 -4.29 3.89 1.97
N THR A 50 -3.91 4.59 3.00
CA THR A 50 -3.53 4.05 4.30
C THR A 50 -4.76 3.72 5.13
N GLY A 51 -4.65 2.71 6.00
CA GLY A 51 -5.64 2.38 6.99
C GLY A 51 -4.98 1.90 8.27
N THR A 52 -5.44 2.40 9.41
CA THR A 52 -5.01 1.95 10.72
C THR A 52 -6.27 1.62 11.52
N ALA A 53 -6.41 0.37 11.96
CA ALA A 53 -7.59 -0.07 12.71
C ALA A 53 -7.19 -0.56 14.09
N GLN A 54 -7.79 0.05 15.12
CA GLN A 54 -7.61 -0.35 16.50
C GLN A 54 -8.67 -1.40 16.89
N GLU A 55 -8.22 -2.62 17.17
CA GLU A 55 -9.07 -3.68 17.72
C GLU A 55 -9.08 -3.64 19.25
N SER A 56 -7.96 -3.29 19.86
CA SER A 56 -7.76 -3.35 21.31
C SER A 56 -6.79 -2.28 21.78
N GLN A 57 -7.02 -1.72 22.97
CA GLN A 57 -6.04 -0.81 23.61
C GLN A 57 -4.77 -1.53 24.12
N LYS A 58 -4.79 -2.86 24.20
CA LYS A 58 -3.68 -3.68 24.71
C LYS A 58 -2.77 -4.23 23.63
N ARG A 59 -3.16 -4.12 22.37
CA ARG A 59 -2.42 -4.64 21.21
C ARG A 59 -2.12 -3.50 20.24
N GLY A 60 -1.10 -3.67 19.41
CA GLY A 60 -0.83 -2.76 18.31
C GLY A 60 -1.98 -2.71 17.31
N ASN A 61 -2.17 -1.58 16.66
CA ASN A 61 -3.17 -1.41 15.63
C ASN A 61 -2.87 -2.29 14.41
N HIS A 62 -3.91 -2.72 13.70
CA HIS A 62 -3.73 -3.35 12.40
C HIS A 62 -3.34 -2.30 11.37
N ALA A 63 -2.35 -2.61 10.55
CA ALA A 63 -1.87 -1.74 9.49
C ALA A 63 -2.37 -2.20 8.13
N PHE A 64 -2.95 -1.27 7.36
CA PHE A 64 -3.45 -1.53 6.02
C PHE A 64 -2.90 -0.53 5.01
N PHE A 65 -2.66 -1.00 3.81
CA PHE A 65 -2.40 -0.16 2.65
C PHE A 65 -2.97 -0.82 1.40
N ILE A 66 -3.78 -0.08 0.66
CA ILE A 66 -4.28 -0.48 -0.66
C ILE A 66 -3.72 0.47 -1.69
N SER A 67 -3.29 -0.04 -2.84
CA SER A 67 -2.62 0.79 -3.84
C SER A 67 -2.68 0.18 -5.22
N PHE A 68 -2.36 1.00 -6.21
CA PHE A 68 -2.17 0.60 -7.60
C PHE A 68 -1.04 1.39 -8.24
N ALA A 69 -0.45 0.85 -9.28
CA ALA A 69 0.60 1.48 -10.08
C ALA A 69 0.64 0.91 -11.51
N PRO A 70 1.15 1.70 -12.50
CA PRO A 70 1.38 3.14 -12.43
C PRO A 70 0.08 3.93 -12.24
N TYR A 71 0.15 5.13 -11.65
CA TYR A 71 -1.02 5.99 -11.47
C TYR A 71 -1.71 6.34 -12.79
N GLU A 72 -0.93 6.62 -13.82
CA GLU A 72 -1.39 7.07 -15.14
C GLU A 72 -2.06 5.95 -15.95
N ASN A 73 -1.60 4.71 -15.79
CA ASN A 73 -2.13 3.54 -16.49
C ASN A 73 -1.94 2.30 -15.60
N PRO A 74 -2.87 2.01 -14.69
CA PRO A 74 -2.72 0.94 -13.70
C PRO A 74 -2.50 -0.45 -14.33
N GLU A 75 -1.44 -1.12 -13.92
CA GLU A 75 -1.07 -2.48 -14.34
C GLU A 75 -1.19 -3.49 -13.20
N ILE A 76 -0.95 -3.04 -11.95
CA ILE A 76 -0.98 -3.90 -10.77
C ILE A 76 -1.65 -3.17 -9.60
N SER A 77 -2.44 -3.90 -8.83
CA SER A 77 -2.92 -3.46 -7.52
C SER A 77 -2.28 -4.30 -6.41
N VAL A 78 -1.94 -3.65 -5.31
CA VAL A 78 -1.34 -4.27 -4.13
C VAL A 78 -2.15 -3.93 -2.90
N THR A 79 -2.57 -4.95 -2.17
CA THR A 79 -3.25 -4.79 -0.88
C THR A 79 -2.39 -5.47 0.20
N VAL A 80 -2.05 -4.72 1.23
CA VAL A 80 -1.27 -5.20 2.37
C VAL A 80 -2.09 -5.07 3.65
N SER A 81 -2.13 -6.16 4.42
CA SER A 81 -2.75 -6.21 5.74
C SER A 81 -1.77 -6.85 6.72
N ILE A 82 -1.38 -6.12 7.76
CA ILE A 82 -0.46 -6.60 8.79
C ILE A 82 -1.19 -6.55 10.14
N PRO A 83 -1.63 -7.70 10.66
CA PRO A 83 -2.21 -7.76 12.00
C PRO A 83 -1.21 -7.27 13.05
N ASN A 84 -1.65 -6.38 13.93
CA ASN A 84 -0.81 -5.73 14.94
C ASN A 84 0.43 -5.02 14.35
N GLY A 85 0.32 -4.50 13.14
CA GLY A 85 1.41 -3.87 12.39
C GLY A 85 1.76 -2.45 12.83
N TYR A 86 1.13 -1.94 13.87
CA TYR A 86 1.30 -0.63 14.52
C TYR A 86 0.95 0.57 13.64
N SER A 87 1.64 0.78 12.55
CA SER A 87 1.47 1.93 11.65
C SER A 87 1.19 1.48 10.21
N SER A 88 0.29 2.20 9.54
CA SER A 88 0.01 2.01 8.11
C SER A 88 1.26 2.22 7.22
N SER A 89 2.26 2.97 7.70
CA SER A 89 3.54 3.12 7.01
C SER A 89 4.27 1.79 6.83
N ASN A 90 4.14 0.84 7.78
CA ASN A 90 4.71 -0.50 7.65
C ASN A 90 4.06 -1.27 6.51
N ALA A 91 2.74 -1.17 6.36
CA ALA A 91 2.03 -1.78 5.24
C ALA A 91 2.40 -1.12 3.89
N ALA A 92 2.58 0.21 3.88
CA ALA A 92 3.03 0.93 2.69
C ALA A 92 4.47 0.53 2.30
N MET A 93 5.36 0.29 3.26
CA MET A 93 6.73 -0.18 3.00
C MET A 93 6.74 -1.56 2.33
N VAL A 94 5.92 -2.49 2.80
CA VAL A 94 5.77 -3.80 2.14
C VAL A 94 5.29 -3.61 0.70
N ALA A 95 4.28 -2.76 0.46
CA ALA A 95 3.80 -2.47 -0.89
C ALA A 95 4.91 -1.89 -1.79
N LYS A 96 5.76 -0.97 -1.27
CA LYS A 96 6.93 -0.46 -2.00
C LYS A 96 7.84 -1.58 -2.46
N HIS A 97 8.14 -2.55 -1.59
CA HIS A 97 9.00 -3.67 -1.95
C HIS A 97 8.38 -4.57 -3.02
N VAL A 98 7.05 -4.78 -2.98
CA VAL A 98 6.33 -5.50 -4.05
C VAL A 98 6.49 -4.77 -5.39
N TYR A 99 6.32 -3.45 -5.43
CA TYR A 99 6.53 -2.66 -6.64
C TYR A 99 7.97 -2.70 -7.12
N ARG A 100 8.96 -2.59 -6.22
CA ARG A 100 10.38 -2.69 -6.60
C ARG A 100 10.70 -4.01 -7.27
N TYR A 101 10.16 -5.10 -6.76
CA TYR A 101 10.32 -6.41 -7.35
C TYR A 101 9.60 -6.53 -8.69
N PHE A 102 8.33 -6.13 -8.75
CA PHE A 102 7.49 -6.27 -9.95
C PHE A 102 8.06 -5.49 -11.14
N TYR A 103 8.57 -4.28 -10.91
CA TYR A 103 9.16 -3.44 -11.96
C TYR A 103 10.67 -3.68 -12.17
N GLY A 104 11.26 -4.67 -11.51
CA GLY A 104 12.68 -5.02 -11.69
C GLY A 104 13.67 -4.02 -11.10
N TYR A 105 13.25 -3.16 -10.16
CA TYR A 105 14.14 -2.21 -9.49
C TYR A 105 14.99 -2.83 -8.39
N ALA A 106 14.63 -4.03 -7.91
CA ALA A 106 15.39 -4.79 -6.94
C ALA A 106 15.12 -6.28 -7.11
N SER A 107 16.15 -7.09 -6.83
CA SER A 107 15.98 -8.54 -6.73
C SER A 107 15.26 -8.94 -5.43
N LEU A 108 14.77 -10.17 -5.37
CA LEU A 108 14.17 -10.70 -4.14
C LEU A 108 15.19 -10.73 -2.99
N ASP A 109 16.45 -11.08 -3.28
CA ASP A 109 17.52 -11.11 -2.28
C ASP A 109 17.83 -9.72 -1.72
N ASP A 110 17.85 -8.69 -2.57
CA ASP A 110 18.02 -7.30 -2.12
C ASP A 110 16.90 -6.88 -1.18
N ILE A 111 15.66 -7.24 -1.51
CA ILE A 111 14.48 -6.90 -0.71
C ILE A 111 14.51 -7.61 0.65
N LEU A 112 14.78 -8.92 0.67
CA LEU A 112 14.80 -9.71 1.90
C LEU A 112 15.94 -9.27 2.84
N ASN A 113 17.09 -8.89 2.29
CA ASN A 113 18.23 -8.43 3.09
C ASN A 113 18.07 -6.99 3.59
N SER A 114 17.45 -6.09 2.79
CA SER A 114 17.25 -4.70 3.20
C SER A 114 16.08 -4.50 4.17
N GLY A 115 15.00 -5.25 4.01
CA GLY A 115 13.79 -5.10 4.80
C GLY A 115 13.95 -5.49 6.27
N ALA A 116 14.92 -6.35 6.60
CA ALA A 116 15.20 -6.76 7.98
C ALA A 116 15.92 -5.68 8.82
N LEU A 117 16.55 -4.71 8.18
CA LEU A 117 17.35 -3.66 8.83
C LEU A 117 16.53 -2.39 9.12
N ASP A 118 15.44 -2.17 8.40
CA ASP A 118 14.63 -0.92 8.48
C ASP A 118 13.41 -1.03 9.42
N ALA A 119 13.14 -2.20 9.97
CA ALA A 119 12.05 -2.37 10.93
C ALA A 119 12.46 -1.82 12.30
N SER A 120 12.19 -0.54 12.55
CA SER A 120 12.29 -0.02 13.92
C SER A 120 11.22 -0.71 14.78
N ASN A 121 11.65 -1.44 15.81
CA ASN A 121 10.79 -2.04 16.81
C ASN A 121 10.21 -1.01 17.81
N GLU A 122 10.34 0.26 17.56
CA GLU A 122 9.77 1.30 18.39
C GLU A 122 8.24 1.31 18.24
N ARG A 123 7.55 1.16 19.36
CA ARG A 123 6.10 1.40 19.46
C ARG A 123 5.85 2.87 19.14
N ILE A 124 5.51 3.17 17.91
CA ILE A 124 4.98 4.47 17.55
C ILE A 124 3.54 4.46 18.07
N ASN A 125 3.30 5.16 19.18
CA ASN A 125 1.96 5.48 19.64
C ASN A 125 1.28 6.27 18.52
N GLY A 126 0.16 5.74 18.06
CA GLY A 126 -0.65 6.07 16.90
C GLY A 126 -0.53 7.47 16.29
N ASP A 127 -0.69 7.44 14.97
CA ASP A 127 -0.98 8.63 14.15
C ASP A 127 -2.30 9.28 14.56
#